data_9a5dfd00f362c19c5c1cd627d8f43a9f
#
_entry.id   9a5dfd00f362c19c5c1cd627d8f43a9f
#
_cell.length_a   1.000
_cell.length_b   1.000
_cell.length_c   1.000
_cell.angle_alpha   90.00
_cell.angle_beta   90.00
_cell.angle_gamma   90.00
#
_symmetry.space_group_name_H-M   'P 1'
#
loop_
_entity.id
_entity.type
_entity.pdbx_description
1 polymer ?
#
loop_
_entity_poly.entity_id
_entity_poly.type
_entity_poly.pdbx_seq_one_letter_code
_entity_poly.pdbx_strand_id
1 'polypeptide(L)'
;GARSRWPVTMIADAALEGQKEFIEKEIDKAIREYVDLKDYVGDVIRGLYQPMLVSETYKTWFCLEPIEIYASQINTQKGIMKVSLGMKTYTETHIGPKPVVDSSRFPIMKIREDLPDDFHVGLVNMIKYPHAAALMKEQYVDNPYTYTEGKRSVTLTGFDMWGQKDKMVVEVGLKGSVNGNIYLMGIPAYDSVSRNIVMRNVDFHMDTKNKLLKSANWLLHGKFAKVMEKNMYFEIGKQLDQAKKDCQTYLDNYEISKGIVLKGKLNDISTRNVFLANEAIVTLVSANGKLSIRVEGME
;
A
#
# COMPACT_ATOMS: atom_id res chain seq x y z
N GLY A 1 22.10 -9.50 40.46
CA GLY A 1 20.94 -10.25 40.03
C GLY A 1 19.88 -10.25 41.11
N ALA A 2 19.03 -9.21 41.21
CA ALA A 2 17.86 -9.24 42.07
C ALA A 2 16.70 -9.76 41.24
N ARG A 3 16.24 -10.98 41.51
CA ARG A 3 14.99 -11.51 40.96
C ARG A 3 13.84 -10.76 41.66
N SER A 4 13.18 -9.85 40.93
CA SER A 4 11.93 -9.24 41.37
C SER A 4 10.85 -10.33 41.37
N ARG A 5 10.61 -10.95 42.50
CA ARG A 5 9.40 -11.77 42.72
C ARG A 5 8.25 -10.81 42.94
N TRP A 6 7.31 -10.80 42.03
CA TRP A 6 5.99 -10.21 42.30
C TRP A 6 5.44 -10.80 43.60
N PRO A 7 4.90 -9.97 44.49
CA PRO A 7 4.28 -10.49 45.71
C PRO A 7 2.93 -11.12 45.35
N VAL A 8 2.96 -12.30 44.74
CA VAL A 8 1.77 -13.10 44.37
C VAL A 8 0.92 -13.40 45.59
N THR A 9 1.55 -13.46 46.77
CA THR A 9 0.88 -13.62 48.05
C THR A 9 -0.02 -12.45 48.45
N MET A 10 0.41 -11.20 48.22
CA MET A 10 -0.42 -10.03 48.53
C MET A 10 -1.67 -9.93 47.64
N ILE A 11 -1.55 -10.30 46.37
CA ILE A 11 -2.68 -10.31 45.43
C ILE A 11 -3.68 -11.43 45.82
N ALA A 12 -3.17 -12.60 46.23
CA ALA A 12 -4.01 -13.71 46.67
C ALA A 12 -4.76 -13.37 47.99
N ASP A 13 -4.10 -12.73 48.93
CA ASP A 13 -4.70 -12.32 50.19
C ASP A 13 -5.76 -11.22 49.99
N ALA A 14 -5.50 -10.23 49.13
CA ALA A 14 -6.46 -9.18 48.80
C ALA A 14 -7.69 -9.71 48.03
N ALA A 15 -7.51 -10.72 47.18
CA ALA A 15 -8.62 -11.37 46.45
C ALA A 15 -9.54 -12.17 47.41
N LEU A 16 -9.00 -12.73 48.46
CA LEU A 16 -9.75 -13.45 49.54
C LEU A 16 -10.57 -12.49 50.40
N GLU A 17 -10.15 -11.23 50.54
CA GLU A 17 -10.84 -10.24 51.38
C GLU A 17 -11.87 -9.39 50.61
N GLY A 18 -12.08 -9.63 49.30
CA GLY A 18 -13.11 -8.93 48.52
C GLY A 18 -12.80 -7.48 48.17
N GLN A 19 -11.54 -7.06 48.26
CA GLN A 19 -11.11 -5.67 47.99
C GLN A 19 -10.70 -5.47 46.52
N LYS A 20 -11.66 -5.56 45.62
CA LYS A 20 -11.43 -5.32 44.17
C LYS A 20 -10.79 -3.95 43.91
N GLU A 21 -11.26 -2.90 44.59
CA GLU A 21 -10.69 -1.54 44.45
C GLU A 21 -9.24 -1.42 44.93
N PHE A 22 -8.85 -2.20 45.97
CA PHE A 22 -7.47 -2.21 46.43
C PHE A 22 -6.55 -2.87 45.43
N ILE A 23 -6.98 -4.00 44.84
CA ILE A 23 -6.22 -4.69 43.77
C ILE A 23 -6.06 -3.81 42.58
N GLU A 24 -7.12 -3.13 42.12
CA GLU A 24 -7.06 -2.20 41.00
C GLU A 24 -6.10 -1.03 41.27
N LYS A 25 -6.11 -0.45 42.47
CA LYS A 25 -5.19 0.62 42.87
C LYS A 25 -3.73 0.15 42.98
N GLU A 26 -3.48 -1.04 43.52
CA GLU A 26 -2.11 -1.57 43.63
C GLU A 26 -1.56 -2.01 42.28
N ILE A 27 -2.40 -2.54 41.35
CA ILE A 27 -2.04 -2.83 40.01
C ILE A 27 -1.74 -1.51 39.23
N ASP A 28 -2.60 -0.50 39.35
CA ASP A 28 -2.39 0.81 38.76
C ASP A 28 -1.12 1.49 39.25
N LYS A 29 -0.85 1.36 40.56
CA LYS A 29 0.37 1.87 41.21
C LYS A 29 1.61 1.13 40.71
N ALA A 30 1.57 -0.21 40.69
CA ALA A 30 2.66 -1.03 40.20
C ALA A 30 2.94 -0.74 38.71
N ILE A 31 1.90 -0.59 37.86
CA ILE A 31 2.06 -0.20 36.45
C ILE A 31 2.70 1.18 36.33
N ARG A 32 2.32 2.15 37.16
CA ARG A 32 2.90 3.49 37.15
C ARG A 32 4.33 3.56 37.68
N GLU A 33 4.69 2.73 38.66
CA GLU A 33 6.02 2.74 39.29
C GLU A 33 7.05 1.89 38.54
N TYR A 34 6.63 0.80 37.87
CA TYR A 34 7.54 -0.14 37.21
C TYR A 34 7.67 0.04 35.70
N VAL A 35 6.74 0.73 35.08
CA VAL A 35 6.78 0.97 33.64
C VAL A 35 6.60 2.45 33.39
N ASP A 36 7.63 3.13 32.96
CA ASP A 36 7.49 4.46 32.38
C ASP A 36 6.85 4.32 31.00
N LEU A 37 5.56 3.87 31.05
CA LEU A 37 4.73 3.61 29.87
C LEU A 37 4.64 4.83 28.96
N LYS A 38 4.78 6.03 29.52
CA LYS A 38 4.62 7.26 28.74
C LYS A 38 5.75 7.44 27.74
N ASP A 39 7.00 7.27 28.17
CA ASP A 39 8.15 7.40 27.27
C ASP A 39 8.20 6.22 26.28
N TYR A 40 7.91 5.03 26.77
CA TYR A 40 7.86 3.83 25.96
C TYR A 40 6.76 3.87 24.89
N VAL A 41 5.53 4.26 25.24
CA VAL A 41 4.43 4.47 24.29
C VAL A 41 4.77 5.61 23.33
N GLY A 42 5.43 6.65 23.83
CA GLY A 42 5.92 7.76 23.00
C GLY A 42 6.91 7.31 21.92
N ASP A 43 7.84 6.42 22.26
CA ASP A 43 8.82 5.87 21.29
C ASP A 43 8.16 4.98 20.24
N VAL A 44 7.23 4.11 20.68
CA VAL A 44 6.45 3.28 19.75
C VAL A 44 5.64 4.14 18.78
N ILE A 45 4.97 5.18 19.29
CA ILE A 45 4.18 6.10 18.44
C ILE A 45 5.11 6.82 17.45
N ARG A 46 6.24 7.35 17.90
CA ARG A 46 7.24 7.98 17.01
C ARG A 46 7.75 7.00 15.96
N GLY A 47 7.94 5.74 16.32
CA GLY A 47 8.31 4.66 15.40
C GLY A 47 7.29 4.43 14.30
N LEU A 48 5.99 4.54 14.60
CA LEU A 48 4.92 4.38 13.61
C LEU A 48 4.93 5.46 12.52
N TYR A 49 5.38 6.67 12.83
CA TYR A 49 5.53 7.75 11.84
C TYR A 49 6.73 7.56 10.88
N GLN A 50 7.65 6.63 11.20
CA GLN A 50 8.81 6.42 10.33
C GLN A 50 8.39 5.76 9.01
N PRO A 51 8.75 6.35 7.85
CA PRO A 51 8.48 5.73 6.56
C PRO A 51 9.14 4.36 6.43
N MET A 52 8.36 3.36 6.10
CA MET A 52 8.82 1.98 5.88
C MET A 52 9.05 1.72 4.40
N LEU A 53 10.23 1.24 4.02
CA LEU A 53 10.52 0.84 2.64
C LEU A 53 9.85 -0.51 2.35
N VAL A 54 8.76 -0.50 1.59
CA VAL A 54 7.99 -1.72 1.26
C VAL A 54 8.34 -2.32 -0.08
N SER A 55 9.10 -1.61 -0.91
CA SER A 55 9.68 -2.14 -2.15
C SER A 55 10.99 -1.43 -2.47
N GLU A 56 12.09 -2.18 -2.50
CA GLU A 56 13.40 -1.66 -2.92
C GLU A 56 13.45 -1.41 -4.42
N THR A 57 12.87 -2.29 -5.21
CA THR A 57 12.85 -2.22 -6.67
C THR A 57 12.20 -0.93 -7.16
N TYR A 58 11.08 -0.56 -6.58
CA TYR A 58 10.32 0.63 -6.97
C TYR A 58 10.58 1.83 -6.05
N LYS A 59 11.47 1.70 -5.05
CA LYS A 59 11.70 2.74 -4.03
C LYS A 59 10.39 3.22 -3.42
N THR A 60 9.52 2.27 -3.04
CA THR A 60 8.20 2.57 -2.50
C THR A 60 8.25 2.61 -0.98
N TRP A 61 7.86 3.75 -0.42
CA TRP A 61 7.78 3.98 1.01
C TRP A 61 6.32 3.97 1.45
N PHE A 62 6.04 3.27 2.52
CA PHE A 62 4.75 3.28 3.20
C PHE A 62 4.81 4.19 4.41
N CYS A 63 3.86 5.11 4.51
CA CYS A 63 3.76 6.09 5.59
C CYS A 63 2.45 5.92 6.34
N LEU A 64 2.54 6.00 7.66
CA LEU A 64 1.41 6.00 8.58
C LEU A 64 1.34 7.36 9.28
N GLU A 65 0.14 7.94 9.36
CA GLU A 65 -0.15 9.09 10.22
C GLU A 65 -1.26 8.67 11.21
N PRO A 66 -0.90 8.22 12.43
CA PRO A 66 -1.87 7.86 13.44
C PRO A 66 -2.75 9.03 13.86
N ILE A 67 -4.08 8.84 13.87
CA ILE A 67 -5.06 9.86 14.28
C ILE A 67 -5.60 9.56 15.65
N GLU A 68 -6.02 8.29 15.85
CA GLU A 68 -6.58 7.81 17.10
C GLU A 68 -6.00 6.44 17.42
N ILE A 69 -5.69 6.23 18.69
CA ILE A 69 -5.29 4.92 19.23
C ILE A 69 -6.36 4.48 20.21
N TYR A 70 -6.80 3.26 20.07
CA TYR A 70 -7.78 2.64 20.93
C TYR A 70 -7.13 1.54 21.77
N ALA A 71 -7.54 1.43 23.03
CA ALA A 71 -7.18 0.32 23.88
C ALA A 71 -8.47 -0.29 24.46
N SER A 72 -8.53 -1.62 24.53
CA SER A 72 -9.60 -2.29 25.27
C SER A 72 -9.33 -2.23 26.78
N GLN A 73 -10.32 -2.60 27.59
CA GLN A 73 -10.08 -2.91 28.99
C GLN A 73 -9.13 -4.12 29.09
N ILE A 74 -8.31 -4.10 30.13
CA ILE A 74 -7.40 -5.22 30.44
C ILE A 74 -8.23 -6.40 30.93
N ASN A 75 -8.10 -7.53 30.23
CA ASN A 75 -8.72 -8.79 30.65
C ASN A 75 -7.64 -9.74 31.15
N THR A 76 -7.81 -10.23 32.37
CA THR A 76 -6.87 -11.17 33.00
C THR A 76 -7.49 -12.55 33.09
N GLN A 77 -6.92 -13.52 32.41
CA GLN A 77 -7.31 -14.92 32.47
C GLN A 77 -6.09 -15.82 32.68
N LYS A 78 -6.13 -16.66 33.71
CA LYS A 78 -5.08 -17.65 34.04
C LYS A 78 -3.68 -17.02 34.14
N GLY A 79 -3.57 -15.83 34.75
CA GLY A 79 -2.28 -15.14 34.92
C GLY A 79 -1.75 -14.44 33.62
N ILE A 80 -2.52 -14.42 32.55
CA ILE A 80 -2.18 -13.70 31.33
C ILE A 80 -3.04 -12.45 31.27
N MET A 81 -2.41 -11.29 31.14
CA MET A 81 -3.07 -10.03 30.82
C MET A 81 -3.21 -9.89 29.32
N LYS A 82 -4.43 -9.65 28.86
CA LYS A 82 -4.74 -9.41 27.46
C LYS A 82 -5.34 -8.02 27.31
N VAL A 83 -4.76 -7.23 26.42
CA VAL A 83 -5.30 -5.94 25.98
C VAL A 83 -5.36 -5.95 24.45
N SER A 84 -6.45 -5.48 23.90
CA SER A 84 -6.57 -5.25 22.46
C SER A 84 -6.21 -3.80 22.15
N LEU A 85 -5.42 -3.58 21.12
CA LEU A 85 -5.07 -2.25 20.63
C LEU A 85 -5.63 -2.07 19.22
N GLY A 86 -6.14 -0.88 18.96
CA GLY A 86 -6.62 -0.48 17.66
C GLY A 86 -6.06 0.88 17.27
N MET A 87 -5.98 1.15 15.99
CA MET A 87 -5.50 2.43 15.49
C MET A 87 -6.32 2.87 14.28
N LYS A 88 -6.73 4.13 14.29
CA LYS A 88 -7.22 4.83 13.12
C LYS A 88 -6.09 5.69 12.57
N THR A 89 -5.78 5.52 11.30
CA THR A 89 -4.62 6.17 10.69
C THR A 89 -4.92 6.62 9.26
N TYR A 90 -4.27 7.67 8.79
CA TYR A 90 -4.06 7.89 7.37
C TYR A 90 -2.88 7.06 6.90
N THR A 91 -2.98 6.56 5.68
CA THR A 91 -1.93 5.76 5.05
C THR A 91 -1.70 6.25 3.64
N GLU A 92 -0.44 6.38 3.26
CA GLU A 92 -0.06 6.74 1.90
C GLU A 92 1.22 6.01 1.48
N THR A 93 1.45 5.95 0.17
CA THR A 93 2.69 5.42 -0.40
C THR A 93 3.37 6.48 -1.25
N HIS A 94 4.68 6.57 -1.11
CA HIS A 94 5.53 7.45 -1.92
C HIS A 94 6.53 6.62 -2.72
N ILE A 95 6.69 6.97 -4.01
CA ILE A 95 7.69 6.35 -4.87
C ILE A 95 8.83 7.35 -5.04
N GLY A 96 10.06 6.89 -4.82
CA GLY A 96 11.26 7.70 -4.95
C GLY A 96 12.05 7.86 -3.64
N PRO A 97 12.61 9.04 -3.34
CA PRO A 97 13.38 9.26 -2.12
C PRO A 97 12.53 9.11 -0.87
N LYS A 98 13.17 8.75 0.25
CA LYS A 98 12.47 8.63 1.55
C LYS A 98 11.76 9.94 1.89
N PRO A 99 10.43 9.92 2.11
CA PRO A 99 9.69 11.13 2.47
C PRO A 99 10.03 11.58 3.89
N VAL A 100 9.91 12.89 4.12
CA VAL A 100 9.99 13.47 5.46
C VAL A 100 8.57 13.55 6.01
N VAL A 101 8.34 12.93 7.16
CA VAL A 101 7.01 12.90 7.83
C VAL A 101 7.09 13.69 9.13
N ASP A 102 6.07 14.50 9.38
CA ASP A 102 5.92 15.25 10.63
C ASP A 102 5.44 14.31 11.74
N SER A 103 6.33 13.97 12.66
CA SER A 103 6.04 13.12 13.83
C SER A 103 5.72 13.92 15.11
N SER A 104 5.48 15.23 14.99
CA SER A 104 5.21 16.09 16.15
C SER A 104 3.80 15.94 16.70
N ARG A 105 2.87 15.39 15.93
CA ARG A 105 1.49 15.18 16.33
C ARG A 105 1.33 13.89 17.12
N PHE A 106 0.69 13.99 18.28
CA PHE A 106 0.31 12.81 19.05
C PHE A 106 -1.14 12.40 18.73
N PRO A 107 -1.41 11.10 18.48
CA PRO A 107 -2.77 10.63 18.26
C PRO A 107 -3.61 10.73 19.54
N ILE A 108 -4.92 10.85 19.37
CA ILE A 108 -5.87 10.86 20.50
C ILE A 108 -6.02 9.44 21.02
N MET A 109 -5.79 9.24 22.33
CA MET A 109 -5.98 7.93 22.96
C MET A 109 -7.40 7.80 23.51
N LYS A 110 -8.06 6.68 23.23
CA LYS A 110 -9.44 6.37 23.66
C LYS A 110 -9.54 4.93 24.15
N ILE A 111 -10.39 4.72 25.14
CA ILE A 111 -10.77 3.36 25.59
C ILE A 111 -11.98 2.92 24.78
N ARG A 112 -11.96 1.67 24.27
CA ARG A 112 -13.04 1.07 23.51
C ARG A 112 -13.17 -0.41 23.83
N GLU A 113 -14.38 -0.85 24.19
CA GLU A 113 -14.61 -2.23 24.63
C GLU A 113 -14.53 -3.25 23.50
N ASP A 114 -15.10 -2.90 22.33
CA ASP A 114 -15.09 -3.76 21.15
C ASP A 114 -14.08 -3.28 20.11
N LEU A 115 -12.98 -4.01 20.00
CA LEU A 115 -12.00 -3.82 18.95
C LEU A 115 -11.98 -5.09 18.07
N PRO A 116 -12.12 -4.93 16.73
CA PRO A 116 -12.01 -6.07 15.82
C PRO A 116 -10.60 -6.67 15.87
N ASP A 117 -10.52 -7.99 15.65
CA ASP A 117 -9.25 -8.72 15.61
C ASP A 117 -8.50 -8.55 14.29
N ASP A 118 -9.09 -7.84 13.33
CA ASP A 118 -8.55 -7.66 11.99
C ASP A 118 -8.22 -6.19 11.72
N PHE A 119 -7.31 -5.99 10.80
CA PHE A 119 -7.03 -4.66 10.27
C PHE A 119 -7.47 -4.53 8.82
N HIS A 120 -7.85 -3.30 8.45
CA HIS A 120 -8.11 -2.90 7.08
C HIS A 120 -7.34 -1.62 6.80
N VAL A 121 -6.47 -1.68 5.82
CA VAL A 121 -5.64 -0.56 5.40
C VAL A 121 -5.96 -0.22 3.96
N GLY A 122 -6.30 1.05 3.70
CA GLY A 122 -6.41 1.61 2.36
C GLY A 122 -5.13 2.36 2.02
N LEU A 123 -4.56 2.05 0.86
CA LEU A 123 -3.35 2.68 0.35
C LEU A 123 -3.69 3.45 -0.91
N VAL A 124 -3.29 4.71 -0.96
CA VAL A 124 -3.32 5.50 -2.19
C VAL A 124 -1.96 5.37 -2.86
N ASN A 125 -1.93 4.71 -4.01
CA ASN A 125 -0.72 4.59 -4.81
C ASN A 125 -0.81 5.52 -6.01
N MET A 126 0.24 6.33 -6.24
CA MET A 126 0.32 7.28 -7.34
C MET A 126 1.51 6.95 -8.24
N ILE A 127 1.23 6.76 -9.52
CA ILE A 127 2.24 6.57 -10.57
C ILE A 127 2.21 7.77 -11.48
N LYS A 128 3.25 8.59 -11.47
CA LYS A 128 3.36 9.76 -12.37
C LYS A 128 3.38 9.31 -13.82
N TYR A 129 2.72 10.05 -14.71
CA TYR A 129 2.64 9.71 -16.13
C TYR A 129 4.00 9.48 -16.79
N PRO A 130 5.05 10.29 -16.55
CA PRO A 130 6.36 10.02 -17.14
C PRO A 130 6.96 8.69 -16.68
N HIS A 131 6.70 8.27 -15.44
CA HIS A 131 7.17 6.98 -14.95
C HIS A 131 6.41 5.81 -15.59
N ALA A 132 5.10 5.94 -15.72
CA ALA A 132 4.27 4.95 -16.42
C ALA A 132 4.67 4.83 -17.90
N ALA A 133 4.95 5.96 -18.58
CA ALA A 133 5.47 5.99 -19.95
C ALA A 133 6.84 5.29 -20.06
N ALA A 134 7.73 5.51 -19.10
CA ALA A 134 9.03 4.84 -19.05
C ALA A 134 8.90 3.31 -18.93
N LEU A 135 7.97 2.81 -18.12
CA LEU A 135 7.70 1.37 -18.02
C LEU A 135 7.18 0.78 -19.34
N MET A 136 6.28 1.50 -20.03
CA MET A 136 5.80 1.09 -21.35
C MET A 136 6.93 1.09 -22.39
N LYS A 137 7.82 2.09 -22.32
CA LYS A 137 8.99 2.16 -23.20
C LYS A 137 9.92 0.96 -22.97
N GLU A 138 10.24 0.64 -21.74
CA GLU A 138 11.04 -0.54 -21.39
C GLU A 138 10.41 -1.83 -21.95
N GLN A 139 9.10 -1.96 -21.81
CA GLN A 139 8.38 -3.17 -22.23
C GLN A 139 8.30 -3.32 -23.77
N TYR A 140 8.12 -2.23 -24.54
CA TYR A 140 7.77 -2.29 -25.96
C TYR A 140 8.76 -1.61 -26.91
N VAL A 141 9.70 -0.81 -26.43
CA VAL A 141 10.71 -0.15 -27.24
C VAL A 141 12.08 -0.76 -27.02
N ASP A 142 12.46 -0.99 -25.75
CA ASP A 142 13.73 -1.61 -25.40
C ASP A 142 13.71 -3.12 -25.74
N ASN A 143 12.48 -3.72 -25.75
CA ASN A 143 12.18 -5.02 -26.36
C ASN A 143 11.31 -4.79 -27.62
N PRO A 144 11.88 -4.52 -28.79
CA PRO A 144 11.15 -3.99 -29.95
C PRO A 144 9.91 -4.80 -30.34
N TYR A 145 8.76 -4.17 -30.26
CA TYR A 145 7.51 -4.76 -30.71
C TYR A 145 7.18 -4.28 -32.12
N THR A 146 7.09 -5.22 -33.08
CA THR A 146 6.72 -4.96 -34.44
C THR A 146 5.40 -5.64 -34.78
N TYR A 147 4.42 -4.85 -35.22
CA TYR A 147 3.16 -5.36 -35.74
C TYR A 147 3.24 -5.46 -37.28
N THR A 148 2.80 -6.60 -37.80
CA THR A 148 2.80 -6.86 -39.27
C THR A 148 1.40 -7.32 -39.68
N GLU A 149 0.89 -6.70 -40.78
CA GLU A 149 -0.34 -7.09 -41.44
C GLU A 149 -0.13 -7.11 -42.97
N GLY A 150 -0.04 -8.30 -43.55
CA GLY A 150 0.34 -8.50 -44.94
C GLY A 150 1.75 -8.00 -45.22
N LYS A 151 1.86 -7.04 -46.17
CA LYS A 151 3.14 -6.39 -46.51
C LYS A 151 3.45 -5.12 -45.69
N ARG A 152 2.60 -4.79 -44.72
CA ARG A 152 2.72 -3.58 -43.88
C ARG A 152 3.23 -3.94 -42.51
N SER A 153 4.18 -3.19 -42.03
CA SER A 153 4.69 -3.36 -40.63
C SER A 153 4.95 -2.00 -39.99
N VAL A 154 4.77 -1.95 -38.68
CA VAL A 154 5.13 -0.80 -37.83
C VAL A 154 5.82 -1.29 -36.58
N THR A 155 6.85 -0.59 -36.17
CA THR A 155 7.59 -0.81 -34.92
C THR A 155 7.30 0.34 -33.99
N LEU A 156 7.07 0.03 -32.70
CA LEU A 156 6.86 1.04 -31.67
C LEU A 156 8.20 1.69 -31.31
N THR A 157 8.24 3.02 -31.22
CA THR A 157 9.49 3.78 -31.03
C THR A 157 9.49 4.67 -29.80
N GLY A 158 8.35 4.88 -29.17
CA GLY A 158 8.25 5.72 -27.98
C GLY A 158 6.86 5.72 -27.40
N PHE A 159 6.80 6.13 -26.15
CA PHE A 159 5.56 6.32 -25.40
C PHE A 159 5.63 7.63 -24.62
N ASP A 160 4.53 8.35 -24.62
CA ASP A 160 4.23 9.44 -23.69
C ASP A 160 2.78 9.31 -23.22
N MET A 161 2.44 9.86 -22.07
CA MET A 161 1.09 9.77 -21.55
C MET A 161 0.72 10.91 -20.63
N TRP A 162 -0.57 11.21 -20.59
CA TRP A 162 -1.16 12.22 -19.70
C TRP A 162 -2.65 11.96 -19.46
N GLY A 163 -3.20 12.62 -18.44
CA GLY A 163 -4.63 12.62 -18.18
C GLY A 163 -5.32 13.76 -18.92
N GLN A 164 -6.48 13.47 -19.53
CA GLN A 164 -7.37 14.46 -20.11
C GLN A 164 -8.79 14.22 -19.63
N LYS A 165 -9.24 14.97 -18.62
CA LYS A 165 -10.50 14.74 -17.90
C LYS A 165 -10.49 13.32 -17.26
N ASP A 166 -11.42 12.48 -17.66
CA ASP A 166 -11.59 11.08 -17.23
C ASP A 166 -10.87 10.07 -18.12
N LYS A 167 -10.21 10.52 -19.20
CA LYS A 167 -9.49 9.66 -20.16
C LYS A 167 -7.98 9.79 -19.98
N MET A 168 -7.31 8.68 -20.09
CA MET A 168 -5.87 8.61 -20.25
C MET A 168 -5.54 8.68 -21.73
N VAL A 169 -4.62 9.54 -22.11
CA VAL A 169 -4.07 9.63 -23.45
C VAL A 169 -2.70 8.99 -23.44
N VAL A 170 -2.47 8.08 -24.37
CA VAL A 170 -1.17 7.46 -24.61
C VAL A 170 -0.74 7.79 -26.03
N GLU A 171 0.34 8.54 -26.14
CA GLU A 171 1.01 8.80 -27.42
C GLU A 171 1.99 7.67 -27.70
N VAL A 172 1.89 7.10 -28.89
CA VAL A 172 2.74 5.99 -29.32
C VAL A 172 3.44 6.37 -30.63
N GLY A 173 4.77 6.44 -30.58
CA GLY A 173 5.60 6.64 -31.72
C GLY A 173 5.65 5.39 -32.62
N LEU A 174 5.55 5.56 -33.93
CA LEU A 174 5.57 4.50 -34.94
C LEU A 174 6.65 4.73 -35.97
N LYS A 175 7.30 3.65 -36.41
CA LYS A 175 8.25 3.64 -37.55
C LYS A 175 8.01 2.43 -38.44
N GLY A 176 8.07 2.62 -39.75
CA GLY A 176 7.90 1.56 -40.74
C GLY A 176 6.98 1.96 -41.90
N SER A 177 5.95 1.18 -42.16
CA SER A 177 4.93 1.51 -43.18
C SER A 177 4.16 2.80 -42.89
N VAL A 178 4.16 3.20 -41.62
CA VAL A 178 3.69 4.51 -41.12
C VAL A 178 4.76 5.07 -40.23
N ASN A 179 5.08 6.36 -40.39
CA ASN A 179 6.01 7.06 -39.50
C ASN A 179 5.27 8.25 -38.88
N GLY A 180 5.32 8.37 -37.55
CA GLY A 180 4.64 9.44 -36.79
C GLY A 180 4.03 8.91 -35.51
N ASN A 181 3.11 9.68 -34.90
CA ASN A 181 2.51 9.35 -33.64
C ASN A 181 1.02 9.04 -33.79
N ILE A 182 0.56 8.09 -33.05
CA ILE A 182 -0.86 7.82 -32.79
C ILE A 182 -1.18 8.10 -31.33
N TYR A 183 -2.42 8.47 -31.09
CA TYR A 183 -2.94 8.74 -29.74
C TYR A 183 -4.06 7.76 -29.44
N LEU A 184 -3.89 7.05 -28.33
CA LEU A 184 -4.89 6.15 -27.79
C LEU A 184 -5.53 6.84 -26.60
N MET A 185 -6.84 7.02 -26.64
CA MET A 185 -7.60 7.64 -25.55
C MET A 185 -8.55 6.63 -24.98
N GLY A 186 -8.48 6.37 -23.68
CA GLY A 186 -9.35 5.42 -23.02
C GLY A 186 -9.49 5.67 -21.53
N ILE A 187 -10.42 4.97 -20.91
CA ILE A 187 -10.67 5.05 -19.45
C ILE A 187 -9.86 3.94 -18.80
N PRO A 188 -8.90 4.26 -17.92
CA PRO A 188 -8.17 3.25 -17.18
C PRO A 188 -9.10 2.57 -16.18
N ALA A 189 -9.03 1.25 -16.11
CA ALA A 189 -9.83 0.45 -15.19
C ALA A 189 -9.04 -0.76 -14.71
N TYR A 190 -9.30 -1.18 -13.48
CA TYR A 190 -8.77 -2.44 -12.99
C TYR A 190 -9.63 -3.60 -13.49
N ASP A 191 -8.98 -4.57 -14.11
CA ASP A 191 -9.59 -5.84 -14.47
C ASP A 191 -9.22 -6.89 -13.41
N SER A 192 -10.22 -7.32 -12.65
CA SER A 192 -10.03 -8.28 -11.54
C SER A 192 -9.66 -9.68 -12.01
N VAL A 193 -9.96 -10.04 -13.26
CA VAL A 193 -9.65 -11.37 -13.81
C VAL A 193 -8.19 -11.48 -14.20
N SER A 194 -7.69 -10.53 -15.00
CA SER A 194 -6.28 -10.47 -15.37
C SER A 194 -5.40 -9.83 -14.28
N ARG A 195 -6.02 -9.15 -13.30
CA ARG A 195 -5.36 -8.38 -12.24
C ARG A 195 -4.44 -7.28 -12.78
N ASN A 196 -4.84 -6.67 -13.89
CA ASN A 196 -4.11 -5.63 -14.57
C ASN A 196 -4.91 -4.33 -14.62
N ILE A 197 -4.22 -3.20 -14.80
CA ILE A 197 -4.86 -1.96 -15.23
C ILE A 197 -4.94 -2.01 -16.75
N VAL A 198 -6.15 -1.96 -17.27
CA VAL A 198 -6.45 -1.98 -18.71
C VAL A 198 -7.08 -0.67 -19.13
N MET A 199 -7.01 -0.34 -20.41
CA MET A 199 -7.75 0.76 -20.98
C MET A 199 -9.07 0.26 -21.58
N ARG A 200 -10.17 0.88 -21.21
CA ARG A 200 -11.51 0.59 -21.74
C ARG A 200 -11.97 1.72 -22.66
N ASN A 201 -12.84 1.38 -23.61
CA ASN A 201 -13.41 2.33 -24.56
C ASN A 201 -12.32 3.12 -25.29
N VAL A 202 -11.38 2.39 -25.87
CA VAL A 202 -10.21 2.99 -26.52
C VAL A 202 -10.61 3.59 -27.86
N ASP A 203 -10.41 4.90 -27.99
CA ASP A 203 -10.49 5.65 -29.23
C ASP A 203 -9.07 5.90 -29.76
N PHE A 204 -8.94 5.88 -31.08
CA PHE A 204 -7.68 6.10 -31.78
C PHE A 204 -7.72 7.41 -32.57
N HIS A 205 -6.75 8.25 -32.33
CA HIS A 205 -6.56 9.48 -33.08
C HIS A 205 -5.15 9.51 -33.68
N MET A 206 -5.00 10.13 -34.85
CA MET A 206 -3.70 10.37 -35.48
C MET A 206 -3.45 11.85 -35.62
N ASP A 207 -2.20 12.25 -35.51
CA ASP A 207 -1.82 13.62 -35.84
C ASP A 207 -2.00 13.83 -37.34
N THR A 208 -2.98 14.67 -37.71
CA THR A 208 -3.47 14.86 -39.09
C THR A 208 -2.68 15.88 -39.89
N LYS A 209 -1.64 16.46 -39.32
CA LYS A 209 -0.85 17.52 -40.03
C LYS A 209 -0.12 17.02 -41.29
N ASN A 210 -0.03 15.71 -41.48
CA ASN A 210 0.63 15.13 -42.66
C ASN A 210 -0.34 14.26 -43.47
N LYS A 211 -0.14 14.22 -44.80
CA LYS A 211 -0.86 13.46 -45.85
C LYS A 211 -0.93 11.93 -45.63
N LEU A 212 -0.66 11.47 -44.41
CA LEU A 212 -0.54 10.07 -43.97
C LEU A 212 -1.87 9.37 -43.73
N LEU A 213 -2.99 10.13 -43.61
CA LEU A 213 -4.30 9.56 -43.25
C LEU A 213 -4.77 8.42 -44.15
N LYS A 214 -4.58 8.53 -45.44
CA LYS A 214 -5.01 7.48 -46.40
C LYS A 214 -4.16 6.22 -46.32
N SER A 215 -2.88 6.36 -46.01
CA SER A 215 -1.96 5.20 -45.88
C SER A 215 -2.01 4.54 -44.50
N ALA A 216 -2.53 5.23 -43.51
CA ALA A 216 -2.60 4.76 -42.11
C ALA A 216 -3.98 4.25 -41.65
N ASN A 217 -5.00 4.37 -42.54
CA ASN A 217 -6.38 3.97 -42.21
C ASN A 217 -6.50 2.49 -41.75
N TRP A 218 -5.61 1.63 -42.26
CA TRP A 218 -5.54 0.23 -41.85
C TRP A 218 -5.12 0.04 -40.37
N LEU A 219 -4.32 0.95 -39.80
CA LEU A 219 -3.96 0.94 -38.41
C LEU A 219 -5.18 1.24 -37.52
N LEU A 220 -5.99 2.23 -37.92
CA LEU A 220 -7.12 2.70 -37.10
C LEU A 220 -8.33 1.77 -37.17
N HIS A 221 -8.54 1.11 -38.29
CA HIS A 221 -9.74 0.30 -38.55
C HIS A 221 -9.44 -1.20 -38.67
N GLY A 222 -8.17 -1.58 -38.56
CA GLY A 222 -7.72 -2.95 -38.68
C GLY A 222 -7.52 -3.69 -37.36
N LYS A 223 -6.85 -4.83 -37.48
CA LYS A 223 -6.49 -5.68 -36.31
C LYS A 223 -5.52 -4.98 -35.36
N PHE A 224 -4.75 -4.00 -35.85
CA PHE A 224 -3.79 -3.26 -35.01
C PHE A 224 -4.45 -2.57 -33.83
N ALA A 225 -5.57 -1.86 -34.07
CA ALA A 225 -6.32 -1.22 -33.00
C ALA A 225 -6.70 -2.23 -31.88
N LYS A 226 -7.24 -3.39 -32.27
CA LYS A 226 -7.60 -4.45 -31.32
C LYS A 226 -6.39 -5.08 -30.62
N VAL A 227 -5.26 -5.19 -31.33
CA VAL A 227 -4.01 -5.67 -30.76
C VAL A 227 -3.48 -4.69 -29.72
N MET A 228 -3.50 -3.40 -30.02
CA MET A 228 -3.08 -2.37 -29.06
C MET A 228 -4.00 -2.33 -27.85
N GLU A 229 -5.32 -2.32 -28.04
CA GLU A 229 -6.28 -2.37 -26.93
C GLU A 229 -6.04 -3.58 -26.01
N LYS A 230 -5.80 -4.76 -26.60
CA LYS A 230 -5.55 -5.99 -25.85
C LYS A 230 -4.21 -6.00 -25.12
N ASN A 231 -3.17 -5.38 -25.71
CA ASN A 231 -1.80 -5.43 -25.17
C ASN A 231 -1.42 -4.17 -24.38
N MET A 232 -2.25 -3.11 -24.41
CA MET A 232 -2.01 -1.93 -23.59
C MET A 232 -2.59 -2.13 -22.20
N TYR A 233 -1.82 -2.78 -21.35
CA TYR A 233 -2.13 -2.99 -19.95
C TYR A 233 -0.88 -2.80 -19.10
N PHE A 234 -1.10 -2.43 -17.85
CA PHE A 234 -0.04 -2.39 -16.84
C PHE A 234 -0.19 -3.62 -15.94
N GLU A 235 0.82 -4.46 -15.96
CA GLU A 235 0.87 -5.63 -15.07
C GLU A 235 1.05 -5.17 -13.63
N ILE A 236 0.00 -5.24 -12.82
CA ILE A 236 0.08 -4.93 -11.39
C ILE A 236 -0.14 -6.15 -10.51
N GLY A 237 -0.69 -7.23 -11.06
CA GLY A 237 -0.96 -8.45 -10.32
C GLY A 237 0.28 -9.06 -9.70
N LYS A 238 1.36 -9.19 -10.47
CA LYS A 238 2.65 -9.69 -9.98
C LYS A 238 3.27 -8.79 -8.91
N GLN A 239 3.12 -7.47 -9.08
CA GLN A 239 3.60 -6.48 -8.11
C GLN A 239 2.82 -6.55 -6.80
N LEU A 240 1.49 -6.73 -6.87
CA LEU A 240 0.67 -6.96 -5.68
C LEU A 240 1.04 -8.26 -4.95
N ASP A 241 1.34 -9.34 -5.69
CA ASP A 241 1.78 -10.60 -5.11
C ASP A 241 3.15 -10.47 -4.46
N GLN A 242 4.07 -9.74 -5.09
CA GLN A 242 5.38 -9.45 -4.50
C GLN A 242 5.24 -8.57 -3.26
N ALA A 243 4.45 -7.50 -3.34
CA ALA A 243 4.18 -6.64 -2.19
C ALA A 243 3.54 -7.42 -1.03
N LYS A 244 2.64 -8.38 -1.32
CA LYS A 244 2.07 -9.26 -0.30
C LYS A 244 3.14 -10.10 0.39
N LYS A 245 4.08 -10.67 -0.36
CA LYS A 245 5.19 -11.46 0.19
C LYS A 245 6.13 -10.60 1.03
N ASP A 246 6.51 -9.44 0.53
CA ASP A 246 7.41 -8.53 1.21
C ASP A 246 6.78 -8.03 2.52
N CYS A 247 5.52 -7.60 2.48
CA CYS A 247 4.76 -7.21 3.68
C CYS A 247 4.63 -8.36 4.67
N GLN A 248 4.38 -9.60 4.20
CA GLN A 248 4.28 -10.75 5.09
C GLN A 248 5.62 -11.02 5.78
N THR A 249 6.75 -10.91 5.08
CA THR A 249 8.09 -11.07 5.67
C THR A 249 8.33 -10.08 6.81
N TYR A 250 7.88 -8.83 6.65
CA TYR A 250 7.92 -7.85 7.75
C TYR A 250 6.98 -8.22 8.90
N LEU A 251 5.76 -8.67 8.59
CA LEU A 251 4.76 -9.03 9.59
C LEU A 251 5.07 -10.34 10.33
N ASP A 252 5.95 -11.18 9.81
CA ASP A 252 6.30 -12.45 10.48
C ASP A 252 7.04 -12.22 11.79
N ASN A 253 7.86 -11.18 11.90
CA ASN A 253 8.60 -10.85 13.11
C ASN A 253 9.21 -9.44 13.04
N TYR A 254 8.39 -8.40 13.11
CA TYR A 254 8.87 -7.02 13.08
C TYR A 254 9.12 -6.48 14.48
N GLU A 255 10.37 -6.22 14.82
CA GLU A 255 10.73 -5.59 16.09
C GLU A 255 10.46 -4.09 16.02
N ILE A 256 9.37 -3.65 16.68
CA ILE A 256 8.99 -2.22 16.77
C ILE A 256 9.99 -1.48 17.66
N SER A 257 10.36 -2.10 18.78
CA SER A 257 11.30 -1.62 19.79
C SER A 257 11.87 -2.84 20.53
N LYS A 258 12.96 -2.66 21.27
CA LYS A 258 13.59 -3.74 22.04
C LYS A 258 12.57 -4.45 22.93
N GLY A 259 12.36 -5.74 22.66
CA GLY A 259 11.39 -6.57 23.39
C GLY A 259 9.93 -6.41 22.95
N ILE A 260 9.63 -5.62 21.89
CA ILE A 260 8.27 -5.54 21.32
C ILE A 260 8.29 -6.02 19.89
N VAL A 261 7.63 -7.10 19.66
CA VAL A 261 7.56 -7.75 18.35
C VAL A 261 6.12 -7.69 17.83
N LEU A 262 5.96 -7.09 16.64
CA LEU A 262 4.74 -7.19 15.86
C LEU A 262 4.77 -8.49 15.07
N LYS A 263 3.70 -9.26 15.16
CA LYS A 263 3.43 -10.41 14.31
C LYS A 263 2.09 -10.25 13.62
N GLY A 264 2.01 -10.67 12.37
CA GLY A 264 0.76 -10.56 11.65
C GLY A 264 0.64 -11.52 10.49
N LYS A 265 -0.59 -11.67 10.03
CA LYS A 265 -0.91 -12.41 8.82
C LYS A 265 -1.67 -11.52 7.87
N LEU A 266 -1.10 -11.26 6.70
CA LEU A 266 -1.76 -10.56 5.62
C LEU A 266 -2.64 -11.55 4.85
N ASN A 267 -3.96 -11.35 4.90
CA ASN A 267 -4.91 -12.22 4.21
C ASN A 267 -4.96 -11.88 2.72
N ASP A 268 -5.18 -10.61 2.40
CA ASP A 268 -5.32 -10.16 1.03
C ASP A 268 -4.72 -8.78 0.81
N ILE A 269 -4.26 -8.55 -0.42
CA ILE A 269 -3.91 -7.24 -0.97
C ILE A 269 -4.50 -7.14 -2.37
N SER A 270 -5.34 -6.14 -2.59
CA SER A 270 -6.09 -5.97 -3.83
C SER A 270 -6.27 -4.50 -4.18
N THR A 271 -6.50 -4.23 -5.45
CA THR A 271 -6.93 -2.90 -5.90
C THR A 271 -8.34 -2.99 -6.47
N ARG A 272 -9.10 -1.90 -6.38
CA ARG A 272 -10.48 -1.85 -6.89
C ARG A 272 -10.69 -0.73 -7.90
N ASN A 273 -10.09 0.41 -7.64
CA ASN A 273 -10.37 1.62 -8.39
C ASN A 273 -9.09 2.22 -8.94
N VAL A 274 -9.21 2.75 -10.15
CA VAL A 274 -8.15 3.51 -10.84
C VAL A 274 -8.73 4.88 -11.18
N PHE A 275 -8.03 5.94 -10.84
CA PHE A 275 -8.40 7.31 -11.12
C PHE A 275 -7.27 8.03 -11.85
N LEU A 276 -7.61 9.10 -12.54
CA LEU A 276 -6.63 10.01 -13.12
C LEU A 276 -6.57 11.28 -12.28
N ALA A 277 -5.39 11.63 -11.82
CA ALA A 277 -5.07 12.96 -11.29
C ALA A 277 -4.34 13.78 -12.37
N ASN A 278 -4.08 15.06 -12.11
CA ASN A 278 -3.46 15.94 -13.08
C ASN A 278 -2.11 15.43 -13.61
N GLU A 279 -1.32 14.80 -12.74
CA GLU A 279 0.05 14.37 -13.05
C GLU A 279 0.28 12.87 -12.89
N ALA A 280 -0.74 12.10 -12.49
CA ALA A 280 -0.56 10.72 -12.10
C ALA A 280 -1.80 9.84 -12.33
N ILE A 281 -1.54 8.55 -12.49
CA ILE A 281 -2.52 7.49 -12.34
C ILE A 281 -2.57 7.15 -10.85
N VAL A 282 -3.77 7.18 -10.26
CA VAL A 282 -4.00 6.89 -8.84
C VAL A 282 -4.74 5.57 -8.72
N THR A 283 -4.23 4.69 -7.89
CA THR A 283 -4.88 3.42 -7.55
C THR A 283 -5.15 3.34 -6.06
N LEU A 284 -6.33 2.86 -5.68
CA LEU A 284 -6.65 2.53 -4.29
C LEU A 284 -6.40 1.04 -4.07
N VAL A 285 -5.39 0.74 -3.28
CA VAL A 285 -5.04 -0.60 -2.86
C VAL A 285 -5.59 -0.81 -1.46
N SER A 286 -6.23 -1.93 -1.20
CA SER A 286 -6.67 -2.34 0.12
C SER A 286 -5.91 -3.58 0.57
N ALA A 287 -5.49 -3.58 1.84
CA ALA A 287 -4.90 -4.73 2.50
C ALA A 287 -5.68 -5.05 3.77
N ASN A 288 -5.85 -6.33 4.06
CA ASN A 288 -6.49 -6.77 5.28
C ASN A 288 -5.76 -7.98 5.88
N GLY A 289 -5.89 -8.14 7.18
CA GLY A 289 -5.19 -9.20 7.89
C GLY A 289 -5.41 -9.14 9.38
N LYS A 290 -4.58 -9.88 10.12
CA LYS A 290 -4.57 -9.88 11.58
C LYS A 290 -3.21 -9.48 12.08
N LEU A 291 -3.17 -8.71 13.15
CA LEU A 291 -1.95 -8.29 13.83
C LEU A 291 -2.01 -8.68 15.30
N SER A 292 -0.85 -8.97 15.85
CA SER A 292 -0.65 -9.15 17.29
C SER A 292 0.68 -8.54 17.71
N ILE A 293 0.72 -7.98 18.90
CA ILE A 293 1.94 -7.46 19.50
C ILE A 293 2.32 -8.41 20.64
N ARG A 294 3.57 -8.83 20.64
CA ARG A 294 4.15 -9.61 21.73
C ARG A 294 5.19 -8.76 22.45
N VAL A 295 5.06 -8.66 23.74
CA VAL A 295 6.04 -7.99 24.60
C VAL A 295 6.89 -9.06 25.25
N GLU A 296 8.20 -9.03 25.05
CA GLU A 296 9.18 -9.96 25.60
C GLU A 296 10.02 -9.23 26.66
N GLY A 297 10.34 -9.89 27.76
CA GLY A 297 11.29 -9.33 28.76
C GLY A 297 10.67 -8.50 29.87
N MET A 298 9.38 -8.66 30.15
CA MET A 298 8.83 -8.25 31.45
C MET A 298 9.07 -9.37 32.47
N GLU A 299 10.37 -9.74 32.69
CA GLU A 299 10.78 -10.61 33.78
C GLU A 299 11.32 -9.79 34.95
#